data_83b45812bc0cd0d3fabf77060c6faf0d
#
_entry.id   83b45812bc0cd0d3fabf77060c6faf0d
#
_cell.length_a   1.000
_cell.length_b   1.000
_cell.length_c   1.000
_cell.angle_alpha   90.00
_cell.angle_beta   90.00
_cell.angle_gamma   90.00
#
_symmetry.space_group_name_H-M   'P 1'
#
loop_
_entity.id
_entity.type
_entity.pdbx_description
1 polymer ?
#
loop_
_entity_poly.entity_id
_entity_poly.type
_entity_poly.pdbx_seq_one_letter_code
_entity_poly.pdbx_strand_id
1 'polypeptide(L)'
;ADFDDLRQRSAPFAEFCTQALASIVQQSLGQLRQHFSQRAAEQQTLIQPLKALVRRAPVFCRESTTIRAALTTMSAERIGTIAVVDEDEHPIGIFTLTDLMDRVALPGVALDQPISAVMTPKPGALDELSNAQDAMALMARQGYHQLMVTREARIVGIVSERDLFALQRVSMRNVMQSIKLARDVSALKRIVRDIGSLAENLIAQGAAAEPLTHTIAALNDALTHRLFELMTPQFDLKGLDWCWLSLGSEGRREQTVATDQDNAIIFECDEDETTRARAVLLPFARAVNQALAELGFPLCPGEIMAGNRDWCLSADEWRAKFASWIREPTPQALLNANIFFDFRPLVGNGALAEALRAWLLGITQENRFFLRMMVANALQAEPPLGVIRAFKIDEGEHAGTIDLKTHGTRLFVDATRTFALALGIAETNTTQRMRLAARRLNIEERHIEATAESFQFLQ
;
A
#
# COMPACT_ATOMS: atom_id res chain seq x y z
N ALA A 1 -19.83 -41.79 -16.26
CA ALA A 1 -21.09 -41.20 -15.84
C ALA A 1 -21.10 -39.76 -16.31
N ASP A 2 -22.16 -39.39 -16.99
CA ASP A 2 -22.37 -38.03 -17.47
C ASP A 2 -22.61 -37.09 -16.27
N PHE A 3 -22.21 -35.83 -16.37
CA PHE A 3 -22.37 -34.82 -15.32
C PHE A 3 -23.82 -34.71 -14.83
N ASP A 4 -24.78 -34.78 -15.76
CA ASP A 4 -26.20 -34.73 -15.45
C ASP A 4 -26.70 -35.99 -14.73
N ASP A 5 -26.16 -37.17 -15.01
CA ASP A 5 -26.46 -38.42 -14.29
C ASP A 5 -25.95 -38.37 -12.83
N LEU A 6 -24.75 -37.83 -12.60
CA LEU A 6 -24.20 -37.60 -11.26
C LEU A 6 -25.04 -36.59 -10.45
N ARG A 7 -25.49 -35.51 -11.11
CA ARG A 7 -26.31 -34.49 -10.48
C ARG A 7 -27.68 -35.01 -10.05
N GLN A 8 -28.24 -35.92 -10.83
CA GLN A 8 -29.57 -36.53 -10.51
C GLN A 8 -29.45 -37.61 -9.42
N ARG A 9 -28.33 -38.31 -9.33
CA ARG A 9 -28.13 -39.43 -8.40
C ARG A 9 -27.53 -39.07 -7.05
N SER A 10 -26.90 -37.91 -6.94
CA SER A 10 -26.24 -37.47 -5.69
C SER A 10 -26.73 -36.12 -5.24
N ALA A 11 -27.60 -36.09 -4.23
CA ALA A 11 -28.11 -34.87 -3.64
C ALA A 11 -26.96 -33.94 -3.13
N PRO A 12 -25.90 -34.44 -2.47
CA PRO A 12 -24.75 -33.61 -2.08
C PRO A 12 -24.01 -33.00 -3.28
N PHE A 13 -23.91 -33.73 -4.40
CA PHE A 13 -23.28 -33.21 -5.62
C PHE A 13 -24.15 -32.15 -6.31
N ALA A 14 -25.46 -32.35 -6.35
CA ALA A 14 -26.40 -31.35 -6.88
C ALA A 14 -26.39 -30.07 -6.04
N GLU A 15 -26.31 -30.17 -4.72
CA GLU A 15 -26.18 -29.03 -3.81
C GLU A 15 -24.85 -28.30 -3.98
N PHE A 16 -23.74 -29.03 -4.11
CA PHE A 16 -22.42 -28.47 -4.42
C PHE A 16 -22.45 -27.70 -5.76
N CYS A 17 -23.03 -28.28 -6.83
CA CYS A 17 -23.16 -27.61 -8.12
C CYS A 17 -24.01 -26.34 -8.05
N THR A 18 -25.10 -26.35 -7.27
CA THR A 18 -25.98 -25.19 -7.08
C THR A 18 -25.26 -24.07 -6.31
N GLN A 19 -24.50 -24.43 -5.28
CA GLN A 19 -23.67 -23.48 -4.51
C GLN A 19 -22.52 -22.92 -5.34
N ALA A 20 -21.87 -23.76 -6.15
CA ALA A 20 -20.81 -23.32 -7.07
C ALA A 20 -21.36 -22.36 -8.14
N LEU A 21 -22.52 -22.64 -8.71
CA LEU A 21 -23.21 -21.73 -9.67
C LEU A 21 -23.62 -20.42 -9.00
N ALA A 22 -24.20 -20.45 -7.80
CA ALA A 22 -24.53 -19.25 -7.05
C ALA A 22 -23.30 -18.40 -6.73
N SER A 23 -22.19 -19.05 -6.37
CA SER A 23 -20.88 -18.40 -6.18
C SER A 23 -20.37 -17.75 -7.46
N ILE A 24 -20.41 -18.44 -8.60
CA ILE A 24 -19.99 -17.92 -9.92
C ILE A 24 -20.85 -16.72 -10.34
N VAL A 25 -22.17 -16.76 -10.12
CA VAL A 25 -23.08 -15.65 -10.43
C VAL A 25 -22.81 -14.44 -9.52
N GLN A 26 -22.60 -14.66 -8.22
CA GLN A 26 -22.20 -13.59 -7.30
C GLN A 26 -20.85 -12.99 -7.68
N GLN A 27 -19.90 -13.83 -8.09
CA GLN A 27 -18.57 -13.44 -8.53
C GLN A 27 -18.61 -12.64 -9.84
N SER A 28 -19.40 -13.06 -10.84
CA SER A 28 -19.60 -12.31 -12.09
C SER A 28 -20.27 -10.95 -11.86
N LEU A 29 -21.20 -10.86 -10.92
CA LEU A 29 -21.78 -9.59 -10.46
C LEU A 29 -20.77 -8.74 -9.69
N GLY A 30 -19.86 -9.37 -8.94
CA GLY A 30 -18.72 -8.73 -8.29
C GLY A 30 -17.74 -8.13 -9.30
N GLN A 31 -17.35 -8.88 -10.34
CA GLN A 31 -16.47 -8.42 -11.42
C GLN A 31 -17.08 -7.30 -12.25
N LEU A 32 -18.37 -7.38 -12.58
CA LEU A 32 -19.10 -6.28 -13.22
C LEU A 32 -19.12 -5.03 -12.33
N ARG A 33 -19.34 -5.19 -11.03
CA ARG A 33 -19.22 -4.08 -10.07
C ARG A 33 -17.79 -3.55 -9.97
N GLN A 34 -16.75 -4.40 -10.02
CA GLN A 34 -15.35 -3.98 -9.99
C GLN A 34 -14.93 -3.22 -11.25
N HIS A 35 -15.33 -3.64 -12.46
CA HIS A 35 -15.07 -2.89 -13.69
C HIS A 35 -15.80 -1.53 -13.75
N PHE A 36 -17.00 -1.44 -13.15
CA PHE A 36 -17.67 -0.16 -12.96
C PHE A 36 -17.06 0.65 -11.83
N SER A 37 -16.52 0.02 -10.75
CA SER A 37 -15.94 0.75 -9.62
C SER A 37 -14.55 1.31 -9.91
N GLN A 38 -13.73 0.71 -10.78
CA GLN A 38 -12.43 1.30 -11.16
C GLN A 38 -12.58 2.62 -11.93
N ARG A 39 -13.57 2.73 -12.82
CA ARG A 39 -13.93 4.02 -13.44
C ARG A 39 -14.71 4.94 -12.50
N ALA A 40 -15.47 4.37 -11.57
CA ALA A 40 -16.20 5.11 -10.57
C ALA A 40 -15.31 5.63 -9.43
N ALA A 41 -14.19 4.96 -9.09
CA ALA A 41 -13.31 5.36 -8.00
C ALA A 41 -12.53 6.65 -8.31
N GLU A 42 -12.06 6.85 -9.54
CA GLU A 42 -11.51 8.14 -9.97
C GLU A 42 -12.59 9.24 -9.97
N GLN A 43 -13.83 8.90 -10.28
CA GLN A 43 -14.98 9.81 -10.18
C GLN A 43 -15.47 9.96 -8.73
N GLN A 44 -15.36 8.94 -7.88
CA GLN A 44 -15.94 8.93 -6.52
C GLN A 44 -15.20 9.86 -5.54
N THR A 45 -13.91 10.12 -5.72
CA THR A 45 -13.17 11.12 -4.94
C THR A 45 -13.69 12.54 -5.22
N LEU A 46 -14.18 12.77 -6.43
CA LEU A 46 -14.77 14.05 -6.86
C LEU A 46 -16.27 14.14 -6.55
N ILE A 47 -16.94 13.03 -6.24
CA ILE A 47 -18.34 12.94 -5.83
C ILE A 47 -18.54 13.18 -4.32
N GLN A 48 -17.45 13.29 -3.55
CA GLN A 48 -17.56 13.61 -2.12
C GLN A 48 -18.28 14.94 -1.90
N PRO A 49 -19.29 14.97 -0.99
CA PRO A 49 -20.01 16.20 -0.69
C PRO A 49 -19.07 17.22 0.00
N LEU A 50 -19.27 18.49 -0.33
CA LEU A 50 -18.42 19.61 0.15
C LEU A 50 -18.36 19.69 1.67
N LYS A 51 -19.40 19.24 2.39
CA LYS A 51 -19.38 19.15 3.87
C LYS A 51 -18.21 18.33 4.42
N ALA A 52 -17.74 17.32 3.67
CA ALA A 52 -16.58 16.51 4.09
C ALA A 52 -15.24 17.26 3.94
N LEU A 53 -15.20 18.33 3.15
CA LEU A 53 -14.03 19.16 2.90
C LEU A 53 -13.95 20.36 3.84
N VAL A 54 -15.06 20.77 4.44
CA VAL A 54 -15.12 21.85 5.43
C VAL A 54 -14.46 21.38 6.73
N ARG A 55 -13.24 21.80 6.97
CA ARG A 55 -12.41 21.36 8.12
C ARG A 55 -12.57 22.23 9.36
N ARG A 56 -13.15 23.43 9.23
CA ARG A 56 -13.33 24.38 10.33
C ARG A 56 -14.58 25.22 10.10
N ALA A 57 -15.12 25.78 11.18
CA ALA A 57 -16.19 26.75 11.09
C ALA A 57 -15.75 27.96 10.24
N PRO A 58 -16.67 28.55 9.44
CA PRO A 58 -16.36 29.70 8.61
C PRO A 58 -16.07 30.92 9.49
N VAL A 59 -15.02 31.66 9.14
CA VAL A 59 -14.77 32.98 9.75
C VAL A 59 -15.37 34.02 8.80
N PHE A 60 -16.27 34.85 9.33
CA PHE A 60 -16.98 35.85 8.57
C PHE A 60 -17.10 37.18 9.34
N CYS A 61 -17.44 38.25 8.63
CA CYS A 61 -17.78 39.55 9.18
C CYS A 61 -19.02 40.11 8.52
N ARG A 62 -19.58 41.20 9.07
CA ARG A 62 -20.72 41.92 8.48
C ARG A 62 -20.24 42.93 7.46
N GLU A 63 -21.10 43.33 6.53
CA GLU A 63 -20.78 44.33 5.49
C GLU A 63 -20.36 45.67 6.04
N SER A 64 -20.86 46.05 7.22
CA SER A 64 -20.53 47.28 7.94
C SER A 64 -19.22 47.23 8.74
N THR A 65 -18.60 46.05 8.86
CA THR A 65 -17.33 45.85 9.58
C THR A 65 -16.23 46.65 8.89
N THR A 66 -15.41 47.40 9.65
CA THR A 66 -14.31 48.16 9.08
C THR A 66 -13.24 47.22 8.52
N ILE A 67 -12.54 47.67 7.47
CA ILE A 67 -11.42 46.95 6.85
C ILE A 67 -10.39 46.60 7.92
N ARG A 68 -10.08 47.48 8.86
CA ARG A 68 -9.16 47.26 9.97
C ARG A 68 -9.60 46.09 10.84
N ALA A 69 -10.87 46.05 11.24
CA ALA A 69 -11.41 44.97 12.09
C ALA A 69 -11.37 43.61 11.38
N ALA A 70 -11.75 43.61 10.09
CA ALA A 70 -11.68 42.39 9.27
C ALA A 70 -10.23 41.88 9.14
N LEU A 71 -9.25 42.75 8.89
CA LEU A 71 -7.84 42.38 8.83
C LEU A 71 -7.30 41.89 10.16
N THR A 72 -7.75 42.49 11.29
CA THR A 72 -7.38 42.03 12.63
C THR A 72 -7.87 40.59 12.85
N THR A 73 -9.13 40.33 12.49
CA THR A 73 -9.70 38.95 12.56
C THR A 73 -8.92 37.99 11.66
N MET A 74 -8.64 38.36 10.39
CA MET A 74 -7.88 37.51 9.47
C MET A 74 -6.47 37.16 10.02
N SER A 75 -5.81 38.15 10.64
CA SER A 75 -4.49 37.93 11.25
C SER A 75 -4.55 37.06 12.48
N ALA A 76 -5.51 37.30 13.38
CA ALA A 76 -5.69 36.49 14.59
C ALA A 76 -6.01 35.02 14.26
N GLU A 77 -6.89 34.79 13.30
CA GLU A 77 -7.31 33.47 12.82
C GLU A 77 -6.32 32.82 11.82
N ARG A 78 -5.28 33.56 11.42
CA ARG A 78 -4.27 33.14 10.41
C ARG A 78 -4.91 32.68 9.12
N ILE A 79 -5.85 33.45 8.60
CA ILE A 79 -6.58 33.18 7.35
C ILE A 79 -6.26 34.23 6.29
N GLY A 80 -6.21 33.77 5.03
CA GLY A 80 -6.02 34.64 3.86
C GLY A 80 -7.32 35.18 3.25
N THR A 81 -8.48 34.79 3.82
CA THR A 81 -9.79 35.05 3.27
C THR A 81 -10.82 35.14 4.38
N ILE A 82 -11.71 36.12 4.29
CA ILE A 82 -12.86 36.30 5.18
C ILE A 82 -14.14 36.42 4.34
N ALA A 83 -15.19 35.71 4.74
CA ALA A 83 -16.52 35.87 4.14
C ALA A 83 -17.19 37.14 4.67
N VAL A 84 -17.97 37.79 3.83
CA VAL A 84 -18.84 38.89 4.25
C VAL A 84 -20.28 38.44 4.12
N VAL A 85 -21.05 38.55 5.21
CA VAL A 85 -22.41 38.03 5.29
C VAL A 85 -23.41 39.14 5.67
N ASP A 86 -24.69 38.91 5.33
CA ASP A 86 -25.81 39.72 5.78
C ASP A 86 -26.23 39.35 7.22
N GLU A 87 -27.38 39.87 7.71
CA GLU A 87 -27.85 39.65 9.08
C GLU A 87 -28.30 38.19 9.31
N ASP A 88 -28.70 37.46 8.26
CA ASP A 88 -29.14 36.09 8.29
C ASP A 88 -28.01 35.07 8.02
N GLU A 89 -26.76 35.57 7.96
CA GLU A 89 -25.54 34.77 7.66
C GLU A 89 -25.46 34.25 6.22
N HIS A 90 -26.19 34.87 5.28
CA HIS A 90 -26.02 34.59 3.86
C HIS A 90 -24.75 35.25 3.32
N PRO A 91 -23.92 34.54 2.53
CA PRO A 91 -22.69 35.14 1.97
C PRO A 91 -23.02 36.14 0.87
N ILE A 92 -22.70 37.41 1.12
CA ILE A 92 -22.91 38.52 0.18
C ILE A 92 -21.61 39.01 -0.47
N GLY A 93 -20.46 38.68 0.14
CA GLY A 93 -19.15 39.10 -0.36
C GLY A 93 -18.03 38.20 0.15
N ILE A 94 -16.87 38.40 -0.45
CA ILE A 94 -15.60 37.77 -0.04
C ILE A 94 -14.50 38.84 -0.07
N PHE A 95 -13.60 38.77 0.90
CA PHE A 95 -12.41 39.63 0.95
C PHE A 95 -11.16 38.78 1.19
N THR A 96 -10.16 38.97 0.34
CA THR A 96 -8.93 38.17 0.31
C THR A 96 -7.68 39.04 0.48
N LEU A 97 -6.50 38.42 0.69
CA LEU A 97 -5.22 39.16 0.68
C LEU A 97 -4.92 39.79 -0.68
N THR A 98 -5.45 39.27 -1.77
CA THR A 98 -5.36 39.89 -3.09
C THR A 98 -6.20 41.19 -3.14
N ASP A 99 -7.44 41.15 -2.63
CA ASP A 99 -8.28 42.34 -2.53
C ASP A 99 -7.64 43.40 -1.62
N LEU A 100 -6.99 42.99 -0.53
CA LEU A 100 -6.22 43.89 0.32
C LEU A 100 -5.14 44.64 -0.49
N MET A 101 -4.41 43.94 -1.33
CA MET A 101 -3.34 44.54 -2.12
C MET A 101 -3.91 45.47 -3.21
N ASP A 102 -4.87 44.96 -4.00
CA ASP A 102 -5.33 45.61 -5.21
C ASP A 102 -6.37 46.73 -4.94
N ARG A 103 -7.19 46.57 -3.88
CA ARG A 103 -8.33 47.49 -3.62
C ARG A 103 -8.16 48.37 -2.38
N VAL A 104 -7.20 48.06 -1.52
CA VAL A 104 -6.96 48.85 -0.30
C VAL A 104 -5.57 49.46 -0.29
N ALA A 105 -4.50 48.64 -0.38
CA ALA A 105 -3.13 49.13 -0.20
C ALA A 105 -2.65 49.97 -1.38
N LEU A 106 -2.81 49.50 -2.63
CA LEU A 106 -2.36 50.25 -3.81
C LEU A 106 -3.17 51.53 -4.06
N PRO A 107 -4.53 51.53 -3.92
CA PRO A 107 -5.31 52.77 -4.05
C PRO A 107 -5.24 53.71 -2.83
N GLY A 108 -4.73 53.20 -1.69
CA GLY A 108 -4.63 53.98 -0.45
C GLY A 108 -5.97 54.19 0.26
N VAL A 109 -6.86 53.19 0.23
CA VAL A 109 -8.17 53.26 0.90
C VAL A 109 -7.98 53.25 2.42
N ALA A 110 -8.69 54.14 3.12
CA ALA A 110 -8.62 54.26 4.57
C ALA A 110 -9.20 52.99 5.25
N LEU A 111 -8.50 52.44 6.26
CA LEU A 111 -8.85 51.20 6.93
C LEU A 111 -10.09 51.26 7.81
N ASP A 112 -10.63 52.44 8.07
CA ASP A 112 -11.87 52.72 8.79
C ASP A 112 -13.13 52.65 7.91
N GLN A 113 -12.95 52.54 6.59
CA GLN A 113 -14.05 52.32 5.65
C GLN A 113 -14.67 50.91 5.87
N PRO A 114 -15.97 50.72 5.57
CA PRO A 114 -16.63 49.44 5.66
C PRO A 114 -16.09 48.48 4.60
N ILE A 115 -16.04 47.19 4.95
CA ILE A 115 -15.49 46.11 4.06
C ILE A 115 -16.31 45.98 2.77
N SER A 116 -17.60 46.35 2.80
CA SER A 116 -18.47 46.36 1.61
C SER A 116 -17.96 47.26 0.47
N ALA A 117 -17.14 48.26 0.79
CA ALA A 117 -16.56 49.14 -0.24
C ALA A 117 -15.45 48.48 -1.07
N VAL A 118 -14.82 47.43 -0.54
CA VAL A 118 -13.62 46.82 -1.13
C VAL A 118 -13.74 45.29 -1.33
N MET A 119 -14.78 44.63 -0.80
CA MET A 119 -15.03 43.22 -0.99
C MET A 119 -15.36 42.88 -2.46
N THR A 120 -15.15 41.64 -2.85
CA THR A 120 -15.73 41.09 -4.08
C THR A 120 -17.17 40.67 -3.80
N PRO A 121 -18.19 41.30 -4.40
CA PRO A 121 -19.59 40.97 -4.18
C PRO A 121 -19.99 39.68 -4.90
N LYS A 122 -21.10 39.06 -4.46
CA LYS A 122 -21.67 37.83 -5.03
C LYS A 122 -20.65 36.71 -5.17
N PRO A 123 -20.09 36.24 -4.06
CA PRO A 123 -19.10 35.17 -4.08
C PRO A 123 -19.73 33.90 -4.66
N GLY A 124 -18.91 33.06 -5.29
CA GLY A 124 -19.36 31.75 -5.71
C GLY A 124 -19.76 30.91 -4.47
N ALA A 125 -20.94 30.34 -4.50
CA ALA A 125 -21.46 29.50 -3.42
C ALA A 125 -22.07 28.19 -3.95
N LEU A 126 -21.92 27.12 -3.18
CA LEU A 126 -22.54 25.82 -3.43
C LEU A 126 -23.09 25.26 -2.12
N ASP A 127 -24.17 24.45 -2.25
CA ASP A 127 -24.72 23.73 -1.12
C ASP A 127 -23.73 22.69 -0.58
N GLU A 128 -23.76 22.42 0.71
CA GLU A 128 -22.85 21.47 1.38
C GLU A 128 -22.99 20.02 0.86
N LEU A 129 -24.11 19.68 0.24
CA LEU A 129 -24.35 18.38 -0.39
C LEU A 129 -23.88 18.34 -1.86
N SER A 130 -23.55 19.48 -2.48
CA SER A 130 -22.88 19.51 -3.78
C SER A 130 -21.54 18.78 -3.70
N ASN A 131 -21.10 18.21 -4.80
CA ASN A 131 -19.85 17.44 -4.81
C ASN A 131 -18.62 18.29 -5.20
N ALA A 132 -17.43 17.74 -4.94
CA ALA A 132 -16.16 18.40 -5.24
C ALA A 132 -15.97 18.67 -6.75
N GLN A 133 -16.55 17.85 -7.64
CA GLN A 133 -16.49 18.06 -9.09
C GLN A 133 -17.28 19.30 -9.49
N ASP A 134 -18.47 19.53 -8.90
CA ASP A 134 -19.26 20.74 -9.16
C ASP A 134 -18.51 21.98 -8.72
N ALA A 135 -17.81 21.92 -7.57
CA ALA A 135 -16.97 23.00 -7.09
C ALA A 135 -15.81 23.31 -8.04
N MET A 136 -15.09 22.28 -8.51
CA MET A 136 -14.02 22.44 -9.50
C MET A 136 -14.53 23.03 -10.80
N ALA A 137 -15.66 22.56 -11.31
CA ALA A 137 -16.26 23.06 -12.54
C ALA A 137 -16.70 24.52 -12.41
N LEU A 138 -17.24 24.92 -11.24
CA LEU A 138 -17.62 26.31 -10.98
C LEU A 138 -16.39 27.22 -10.86
N MET A 139 -15.35 26.78 -10.11
CA MET A 139 -14.09 27.51 -10.01
C MET A 139 -13.44 27.73 -11.37
N ALA A 140 -13.33 26.68 -12.20
CA ALA A 140 -12.73 26.75 -13.53
C ALA A 140 -13.51 27.68 -14.48
N ARG A 141 -14.84 27.65 -14.45
CA ARG A 141 -15.68 28.47 -15.33
C ARG A 141 -15.67 29.96 -14.97
N GLN A 142 -15.60 30.24 -13.67
CA GLN A 142 -15.74 31.61 -13.18
C GLN A 142 -14.41 32.25 -12.75
N GLY A 143 -13.31 31.51 -12.78
CA GLY A 143 -12.00 31.94 -12.29
C GLY A 143 -11.94 32.11 -10.77
N TYR A 144 -12.78 31.43 -10.03
CA TYR A 144 -12.77 31.44 -8.56
C TYR A 144 -11.70 30.56 -8.01
N HIS A 145 -10.93 31.03 -7.03
CA HIS A 145 -9.98 30.19 -6.27
C HIS A 145 -10.57 29.69 -4.95
N GLN A 146 -11.77 30.13 -4.59
CA GLN A 146 -12.48 29.78 -3.37
C GLN A 146 -13.97 29.85 -3.58
N LEU A 147 -14.71 28.97 -2.91
CA LEU A 147 -16.18 28.93 -2.92
C LEU A 147 -16.71 28.89 -1.49
N MET A 148 -17.82 29.58 -1.27
CA MET A 148 -18.59 29.46 -0.04
C MET A 148 -19.38 28.17 -0.06
N VAL A 149 -19.38 27.43 1.05
CA VAL A 149 -20.23 26.27 1.26
C VAL A 149 -21.38 26.70 2.15
N THR A 150 -22.61 26.42 1.70
CA THR A 150 -23.83 26.85 2.38
C THR A 150 -24.72 25.66 2.76
N ARG A 151 -25.48 25.82 3.84
CA ARG A 151 -26.62 25.00 4.22
C ARG A 151 -27.82 25.91 4.40
N GLU A 152 -28.89 25.67 3.68
CA GLU A 152 -30.09 26.53 3.70
C GLU A 152 -29.73 28.03 3.47
N ALA A 153 -28.85 28.28 2.49
CA ALA A 153 -28.28 29.57 2.13
C ALA A 153 -27.33 30.23 3.18
N ARG A 154 -27.18 29.71 4.39
CA ARG A 154 -26.25 30.19 5.40
C ARG A 154 -24.86 29.61 5.20
N ILE A 155 -23.82 30.39 5.45
CA ILE A 155 -22.45 29.92 5.31
C ILE A 155 -22.09 28.88 6.37
N VAL A 156 -21.58 27.72 5.94
CA VAL A 156 -21.07 26.65 6.82
C VAL A 156 -19.58 26.38 6.62
N GLY A 157 -18.97 26.92 5.56
CA GLY A 157 -17.56 26.74 5.30
C GLY A 157 -17.07 27.49 4.07
N ILE A 158 -15.76 27.44 3.86
CA ILE A 158 -15.10 27.90 2.63
C ILE A 158 -14.24 26.76 2.13
N VAL A 159 -14.31 26.46 0.85
CA VAL A 159 -13.47 25.48 0.16
C VAL A 159 -12.63 26.21 -0.86
N SER A 160 -11.32 25.97 -0.83
CA SER A 160 -10.37 26.53 -1.80
C SER A 160 -9.99 25.51 -2.87
N GLU A 161 -9.48 26.01 -4.00
CA GLU A 161 -8.86 25.16 -5.03
C GLU A 161 -7.79 24.22 -4.43
N ARG A 162 -7.05 24.71 -3.43
CA ARG A 162 -6.05 23.90 -2.69
C ARG A 162 -6.67 22.72 -1.93
N ASP A 163 -7.87 22.90 -1.37
CA ASP A 163 -8.58 21.82 -0.65
C ASP A 163 -9.09 20.76 -1.64
N LEU A 164 -9.57 21.19 -2.81
CA LEU A 164 -9.98 20.30 -3.91
C LEU A 164 -8.79 19.58 -4.52
N PHE A 165 -7.66 20.25 -4.72
CA PHE A 165 -6.41 19.60 -5.14
C PHE A 165 -5.83 18.67 -4.06
N ALA A 166 -6.11 18.91 -2.78
CA ALA A 166 -5.69 18.00 -1.71
C ALA A 166 -6.42 16.66 -1.80
N LEU A 167 -7.64 16.60 -2.34
CA LEU A 167 -8.32 15.34 -2.68
C LEU A 167 -7.59 14.55 -3.78
N GLN A 168 -6.96 15.24 -4.72
CA GLN A 168 -6.16 14.65 -5.80
C GLN A 168 -4.71 14.39 -5.41
N ARG A 169 -4.24 14.94 -4.27
CA ARG A 169 -2.83 14.90 -3.87
C ARG A 169 -2.30 13.53 -3.47
N VAL A 170 -3.15 12.59 -3.11
CA VAL A 170 -2.71 11.24 -2.76
C VAL A 170 -2.87 10.34 -3.99
N SER A 171 -2.19 10.67 -5.07
CA SER A 171 -2.01 9.74 -6.19
C SER A 171 -0.66 9.03 -6.03
N MET A 172 -0.59 7.76 -6.45
CA MET A 172 0.66 6.99 -6.50
C MET A 172 1.80 7.79 -7.17
N ARG A 173 1.49 8.57 -8.22
CA ARG A 173 2.47 9.43 -8.92
C ARG A 173 3.07 10.49 -8.01
N ASN A 174 2.25 11.16 -7.18
CA ASN A 174 2.71 12.21 -6.28
C ASN A 174 3.56 11.65 -5.15
N VAL A 175 3.17 10.50 -4.58
CA VAL A 175 3.97 9.80 -3.56
C VAL A 175 5.32 9.38 -4.16
N MET A 176 5.34 8.77 -5.35
CA MET A 176 6.58 8.40 -6.06
C MET A 176 7.50 9.59 -6.32
N GLN A 177 6.93 10.74 -6.71
CA GLN A 177 7.71 11.95 -6.92
C GLN A 177 8.27 12.50 -5.59
N SER A 178 7.49 12.47 -4.52
CA SER A 178 7.93 12.88 -3.18
C SER A 178 9.08 12.01 -2.68
N ILE A 179 9.01 10.68 -2.90
CA ILE A 179 10.09 9.75 -2.59
C ILE A 179 11.38 10.15 -3.31
N LYS A 180 11.32 10.38 -4.63
CA LYS A 180 12.50 10.78 -5.43
C LYS A 180 13.13 12.09 -4.97
N LEU A 181 12.33 13.01 -4.48
CA LEU A 181 12.77 14.34 -4.04
C LEU A 181 13.17 14.39 -2.56
N ALA A 182 12.96 13.33 -1.78
CA ALA A 182 13.34 13.27 -0.38
C ALA A 182 14.86 13.42 -0.22
N ARG A 183 15.29 14.30 0.67
CA ARG A 183 16.71 14.62 0.87
C ARG A 183 17.30 13.99 2.14
N ASP A 184 16.46 13.48 3.01
CA ASP A 184 16.84 12.88 4.28
C ASP A 184 15.81 11.85 4.75
N VAL A 185 16.16 11.07 5.77
CA VAL A 185 15.30 10.03 6.38
C VAL A 185 14.02 10.63 6.97
N SER A 186 14.10 11.84 7.52
CA SER A 186 12.94 12.53 8.09
C SER A 186 11.88 12.88 7.03
N ALA A 187 12.33 13.22 5.80
CA ALA A 187 11.44 13.40 4.66
C ALA A 187 10.76 12.08 4.27
N LEU A 188 11.51 10.97 4.21
CA LEU A 188 10.95 9.64 3.93
C LEU A 188 9.92 9.22 4.99
N LYS A 189 10.18 9.50 6.27
CA LYS A 189 9.24 9.20 7.36
C LYS A 189 7.87 9.88 7.19
N ARG A 190 7.84 11.10 6.65
CA ARG A 190 6.58 11.77 6.33
C ARG A 190 5.84 11.08 5.19
N ILE A 191 6.58 10.63 4.18
CA ILE A 191 6.03 9.98 2.99
C ILE A 191 5.44 8.60 3.32
N VAL A 192 6.00 7.85 4.29
CA VAL A 192 5.39 6.58 4.76
C VAL A 192 3.96 6.79 5.25
N ARG A 193 3.67 7.91 5.93
CA ARG A 193 2.30 8.24 6.34
C ARG A 193 1.40 8.51 5.14
N ASP A 194 1.93 9.14 4.09
CA ASP A 194 1.17 9.37 2.86
C ASP A 194 0.87 8.05 2.13
N ILE A 195 1.80 7.08 2.17
CA ILE A 195 1.57 5.71 1.66
C ILE A 195 0.45 5.02 2.45
N GLY A 196 0.48 5.09 3.78
CA GLY A 196 -0.58 4.55 4.63
C GLY A 196 -1.94 5.14 4.30
N SER A 197 -2.03 6.47 4.22
CA SER A 197 -3.27 7.17 3.85
C SER A 197 -3.75 6.82 2.43
N LEU A 198 -2.84 6.61 1.48
CA LEU A 198 -3.19 6.13 0.14
C LEU A 198 -3.78 4.72 0.19
N ALA A 199 -3.16 3.82 0.95
CA ALA A 199 -3.64 2.45 1.13
C ALA A 199 -5.04 2.42 1.77
N GLU A 200 -5.25 3.16 2.87
CA GLU A 200 -6.56 3.30 3.53
C GLU A 200 -7.64 3.83 2.58
N ASN A 201 -7.31 4.83 1.76
CA ASN A 201 -8.23 5.37 0.76
C ASN A 201 -8.57 4.34 -0.32
N LEU A 202 -7.58 3.57 -0.82
CA LEU A 202 -7.81 2.52 -1.81
C LEU A 202 -8.69 1.39 -1.23
N ILE A 203 -8.47 0.99 0.02
CA ILE A 203 -9.31 0.01 0.73
C ILE A 203 -10.74 0.53 0.88
N ALA A 204 -10.91 1.77 1.34
CA ALA A 204 -12.23 2.40 1.50
C ALA A 204 -13.00 2.52 0.18
N GLN A 205 -12.30 2.60 -0.94
CA GLN A 205 -12.85 2.62 -2.30
C GLN A 205 -13.14 1.22 -2.85
N GLY A 206 -12.85 0.16 -2.10
CA GLY A 206 -13.07 -1.23 -2.54
C GLY A 206 -12.06 -1.73 -3.56
N ALA A 207 -10.83 -1.20 -3.54
CA ALA A 207 -9.75 -1.73 -4.39
C ALA A 207 -9.53 -3.22 -4.10
N ALA A 208 -9.32 -4.01 -5.15
CA ALA A 208 -8.98 -5.42 -5.01
C ALA A 208 -7.59 -5.59 -4.36
N ALA A 209 -7.38 -6.68 -3.64
CA ALA A 209 -6.16 -6.92 -2.88
C ALA A 209 -4.90 -6.96 -3.76
N GLU A 210 -4.93 -7.62 -4.92
CA GLU A 210 -3.77 -7.73 -5.82
C GLU A 210 -3.25 -6.36 -6.33
N PRO A 211 -4.07 -5.44 -6.90
CA PRO A 211 -3.63 -4.09 -7.25
C PRO A 211 -3.16 -3.28 -6.04
N LEU A 212 -3.78 -3.46 -4.88
CA LEU A 212 -3.43 -2.77 -3.65
C LEU A 212 -2.03 -3.19 -3.16
N THR A 213 -1.80 -4.50 -2.99
CA THR A 213 -0.51 -5.04 -2.53
C THR A 213 0.62 -4.72 -3.52
N HIS A 214 0.37 -4.79 -4.83
CA HIS A 214 1.32 -4.37 -5.86
C HIS A 214 1.68 -2.88 -5.76
N THR A 215 0.68 -2.02 -5.51
CA THR A 215 0.91 -0.58 -5.34
C THR A 215 1.75 -0.30 -4.09
N ILE A 216 1.39 -0.90 -2.95
CA ILE A 216 2.13 -0.77 -1.69
C ILE A 216 3.56 -1.28 -1.87
N ALA A 217 3.75 -2.47 -2.44
CA ALA A 217 5.08 -3.04 -2.68
C ALA A 217 5.95 -2.13 -3.57
N ALA A 218 5.39 -1.57 -4.65
CA ALA A 218 6.12 -0.66 -5.53
C ALA A 218 6.54 0.64 -4.83
N LEU A 219 5.69 1.18 -3.95
CA LEU A 219 6.00 2.38 -3.17
C LEU A 219 7.05 2.09 -2.09
N ASN A 220 6.95 0.95 -1.41
CA ASN A 220 7.93 0.51 -0.41
C ASN A 220 9.30 0.22 -1.06
N ASP A 221 9.32 -0.42 -2.24
CA ASP A 221 10.54 -0.63 -3.02
C ASP A 221 11.20 0.70 -3.36
N ALA A 222 10.44 1.66 -3.89
CA ALA A 222 10.97 2.98 -4.25
C ALA A 222 11.49 3.75 -3.01
N LEU A 223 10.78 3.66 -1.87
CA LEU A 223 11.19 4.27 -0.61
C LEU A 223 12.50 3.66 -0.11
N THR A 224 12.61 2.33 -0.15
CA THR A 224 13.82 1.61 0.25
C THR A 224 14.98 1.95 -0.67
N HIS A 225 14.78 1.98 -1.99
CA HIS A 225 15.80 2.44 -2.95
C HIS A 225 16.29 3.84 -2.59
N ARG A 226 15.37 4.78 -2.31
CA ARG A 226 15.77 6.14 -1.93
C ARG A 226 16.53 6.20 -0.62
N LEU A 227 16.14 5.39 0.36
CA LEU A 227 16.88 5.25 1.62
C LEU A 227 18.32 4.80 1.37
N PHE A 228 18.51 3.79 0.52
CA PHE A 228 19.86 3.31 0.14
C PHE A 228 20.67 4.41 -0.55
N GLU A 229 20.09 5.18 -1.47
CA GLU A 229 20.78 6.31 -2.11
C GLU A 229 21.27 7.36 -1.10
N LEU A 230 20.50 7.59 -0.03
CA LEU A 230 20.87 8.54 1.03
C LEU A 230 21.91 7.98 2.00
N MET A 231 21.93 6.67 2.23
CA MET A 231 22.78 6.04 3.23
C MET A 231 24.10 5.51 2.66
N THR A 232 24.10 4.96 1.45
CA THR A 232 25.31 4.37 0.82
C THR A 232 26.51 5.31 0.81
N PRO A 233 26.39 6.63 0.55
CA PRO A 233 27.54 7.54 0.58
C PRO A 233 28.23 7.69 1.93
N GLN A 234 27.62 7.22 3.01
CA GLN A 234 28.17 7.29 4.37
C GLN A 234 29.06 6.09 4.70
N PHE A 235 29.16 5.09 3.81
CA PHE A 235 29.90 3.86 3.99
C PHE A 235 30.84 3.62 2.80
N ASP A 236 32.02 3.06 3.06
CA ASP A 236 32.96 2.71 2.00
C ASP A 236 32.66 1.31 1.45
N LEU A 237 31.65 1.26 0.55
CA LEU A 237 31.23 0.03 -0.14
C LEU A 237 31.90 -0.16 -1.51
N LYS A 238 32.93 0.68 -1.82
CA LYS A 238 33.60 0.63 -3.13
C LYS A 238 34.32 -0.69 -3.33
N GLY A 239 34.12 -1.27 -4.51
CA GLY A 239 34.75 -2.54 -4.88
C GLY A 239 34.10 -3.78 -4.26
N LEU A 240 33.08 -3.64 -3.44
CA LEU A 240 32.29 -4.77 -2.96
C LEU A 240 31.16 -5.06 -3.94
N ASP A 241 31.04 -6.30 -4.35
CA ASP A 241 29.92 -6.80 -5.15
C ASP A 241 28.88 -7.43 -4.20
N TRP A 242 27.75 -6.78 -4.03
CA TRP A 242 26.72 -7.16 -3.06
C TRP A 242 25.30 -6.88 -3.55
N CYS A 243 24.34 -7.57 -2.98
CA CYS A 243 22.93 -7.35 -3.22
C CYS A 243 22.13 -7.47 -1.93
N TRP A 244 21.24 -6.52 -1.69
CA TRP A 244 20.20 -6.60 -0.67
C TRP A 244 19.06 -7.45 -1.18
N LEU A 245 18.68 -8.45 -0.40
CA LEU A 245 17.60 -9.38 -0.69
C LEU A 245 16.39 -9.04 0.19
N SER A 246 15.24 -8.84 -0.43
CA SER A 246 13.94 -8.85 0.25
C SER A 246 13.44 -10.28 0.35
N LEU A 247 12.92 -10.68 1.51
CA LEU A 247 12.49 -12.03 1.82
C LEU A 247 10.98 -12.09 2.12
N GLY A 248 10.44 -13.27 2.30
CA GLY A 248 9.07 -13.48 2.75
C GLY A 248 8.02 -12.75 1.92
N SER A 249 7.12 -12.03 2.55
CA SER A 249 6.06 -11.27 1.87
C SER A 249 6.62 -10.12 1.01
N GLU A 250 7.73 -9.51 1.45
CA GLU A 250 8.43 -8.49 0.67
C GLU A 250 9.05 -9.09 -0.59
N GLY A 251 9.69 -10.26 -0.46
CA GLY A 251 10.22 -11.02 -1.58
C GLY A 251 9.15 -11.43 -2.60
N ARG A 252 7.92 -11.64 -2.17
CA ARG A 252 6.78 -11.97 -3.03
C ARG A 252 6.00 -10.74 -3.55
N ARG A 253 6.33 -9.53 -3.10
CA ARG A 253 5.56 -8.29 -3.36
C ARG A 253 4.10 -8.39 -2.89
N GLU A 254 3.89 -9.04 -1.75
CA GLU A 254 2.60 -9.28 -1.12
C GLU A 254 2.51 -8.59 0.25
N GLN A 255 3.27 -7.52 0.44
CA GLN A 255 3.26 -6.73 1.66
C GLN A 255 1.89 -6.07 1.87
N THR A 256 1.45 -6.06 3.11
CA THR A 256 0.33 -5.26 3.59
C THR A 256 0.83 -3.96 4.23
N VAL A 257 -0.08 -3.18 4.79
CA VAL A 257 0.24 -1.85 5.38
C VAL A 257 1.17 -1.97 6.60
N ALA A 258 1.07 -3.07 7.36
CA ALA A 258 1.91 -3.35 8.53
C ALA A 258 2.75 -4.60 8.27
N THR A 259 4.02 -4.40 7.91
CA THR A 259 4.95 -5.49 7.60
C THR A 259 6.26 -5.23 8.34
N ASP A 260 6.75 -6.24 9.07
CA ASP A 260 8.09 -6.25 9.64
C ASP A 260 9.15 -6.47 8.56
N GLN A 261 10.40 -6.25 8.94
CA GLN A 261 11.53 -6.39 8.04
C GLN A 261 11.95 -7.84 7.92
N ASP A 262 11.96 -8.38 6.68
CA ASP A 262 12.56 -9.65 6.34
C ASP A 262 13.57 -9.41 5.20
N ASN A 263 14.86 -9.40 5.51
CA ASN A 263 15.89 -9.07 4.52
C ASN A 263 17.23 -9.74 4.80
N ALA A 264 18.10 -9.78 3.79
CA ALA A 264 19.43 -10.35 3.87
C ALA A 264 20.39 -9.65 2.90
N ILE A 265 21.68 -9.94 3.02
CA ILE A 265 22.69 -9.57 2.03
C ILE A 265 23.34 -10.82 1.47
N ILE A 266 23.48 -10.84 0.14
CA ILE A 266 24.41 -11.71 -0.59
C ILE A 266 25.54 -10.87 -1.14
N PHE A 267 26.77 -11.35 -1.07
CA PHE A 267 27.92 -10.70 -1.65
C PHE A 267 28.86 -11.73 -2.32
N GLU A 268 29.65 -11.26 -3.26
CA GLU A 268 30.70 -12.05 -3.95
C GLU A 268 32.06 -11.49 -3.60
N CYS A 269 32.99 -12.37 -3.25
CA CYS A 269 34.41 -12.05 -3.03
C CYS A 269 35.22 -13.35 -2.99
N ASP A 270 36.53 -13.22 -3.03
CA ASP A 270 37.43 -14.35 -2.79
C ASP A 270 37.29 -14.84 -1.33
N GLU A 271 37.55 -16.13 -1.09
CA GLU A 271 37.30 -16.78 0.20
C GLU A 271 38.06 -16.10 1.36
N ASP A 272 39.29 -15.66 1.14
CA ASP A 272 40.16 -14.95 2.10
C ASP A 272 39.67 -13.52 2.39
N GLU A 273 38.86 -12.91 1.52
CA GLU A 273 38.29 -11.56 1.70
C GLU A 273 36.93 -11.55 2.39
N THR A 274 36.27 -12.70 2.57
CA THR A 274 34.91 -12.82 3.13
C THR A 274 34.76 -12.11 4.48
N THR A 275 35.74 -12.26 5.37
CA THR A 275 35.72 -11.61 6.69
C THR A 275 35.77 -10.09 6.57
N ARG A 276 36.57 -9.56 5.65
CA ARG A 276 36.74 -8.13 5.40
C ARG A 276 35.47 -7.54 4.78
N ALA A 277 34.94 -8.19 3.75
CA ALA A 277 33.69 -7.74 3.11
C ALA A 277 32.54 -7.66 4.12
N ARG A 278 32.37 -8.71 4.93
CA ARG A 278 31.35 -8.72 5.99
C ARG A 278 31.57 -7.67 7.06
N ALA A 279 32.82 -7.38 7.43
CA ALA A 279 33.12 -6.34 8.41
C ALA A 279 32.69 -4.94 7.96
N VAL A 280 32.62 -4.69 6.65
CA VAL A 280 32.10 -3.45 6.06
C VAL A 280 30.58 -3.50 5.87
N LEU A 281 30.04 -4.61 5.37
CA LEU A 281 28.63 -4.74 5.06
C LEU A 281 27.71 -4.80 6.30
N LEU A 282 28.14 -5.41 7.40
CA LEU A 282 27.32 -5.54 8.61
C LEU A 282 26.99 -4.19 9.27
N PRO A 283 27.93 -3.27 9.51
CA PRO A 283 27.59 -1.95 10.05
C PRO A 283 26.65 -1.17 9.14
N PHE A 284 26.85 -1.24 7.82
CA PHE A 284 25.95 -0.66 6.83
C PHE A 284 24.55 -1.26 6.93
N ALA A 285 24.43 -2.58 6.92
CA ALA A 285 23.15 -3.28 7.01
C ALA A 285 22.38 -2.94 8.29
N ARG A 286 23.08 -2.88 9.45
CA ARG A 286 22.48 -2.47 10.73
C ARG A 286 21.95 -1.05 10.68
N ALA A 287 22.71 -0.12 10.09
CA ALA A 287 22.27 1.25 9.93
C ALA A 287 21.02 1.35 9.02
N VAL A 288 20.96 0.56 7.93
CA VAL A 288 19.79 0.50 7.05
C VAL A 288 18.59 -0.09 7.80
N ASN A 289 18.75 -1.23 8.50
CA ASN A 289 17.65 -1.82 9.28
C ASN A 289 17.12 -0.86 10.35
N GLN A 290 18.01 -0.13 11.03
CA GLN A 290 17.58 0.88 12.01
C GLN A 290 16.83 2.04 11.35
N ALA A 291 17.31 2.53 10.21
CA ALA A 291 16.62 3.59 9.47
C ALA A 291 15.25 3.13 8.96
N LEU A 292 15.12 1.90 8.46
CA LEU A 292 13.83 1.31 8.10
C LEU A 292 12.89 1.22 9.32
N ALA A 293 13.40 0.87 10.50
CA ALA A 293 12.60 0.86 11.73
C ALA A 293 12.10 2.27 12.09
N GLU A 294 12.91 3.30 11.93
CA GLU A 294 12.52 4.70 12.12
C GLU A 294 11.46 5.16 11.11
N LEU A 295 11.45 4.59 9.91
CA LEU A 295 10.44 4.84 8.89
C LEU A 295 9.11 4.15 9.20
N GLY A 296 9.07 3.19 10.13
CA GLY A 296 7.86 2.49 10.52
C GLY A 296 7.77 1.04 10.03
N PHE A 297 8.90 0.46 9.57
CA PHE A 297 9.03 -0.97 9.29
C PHE A 297 9.68 -1.64 10.52
N PRO A 298 8.91 -2.27 11.42
CA PRO A 298 9.46 -2.83 12.66
C PRO A 298 10.58 -3.84 12.39
N LEU A 299 11.55 -3.91 13.31
CA LEU A 299 12.56 -4.96 13.29
C LEU A 299 11.90 -6.33 13.42
N CYS A 300 12.37 -7.31 12.66
CA CYS A 300 11.86 -8.69 12.73
C CYS A 300 12.15 -9.30 14.11
N PRO A 301 11.12 -9.79 14.86
CA PRO A 301 11.35 -10.46 16.14
C PRO A 301 12.20 -11.73 16.01
N GLY A 302 12.20 -12.37 14.84
CA GLY A 302 13.03 -13.54 14.50
C GLY A 302 14.45 -13.19 14.08
N GLU A 303 14.83 -11.90 14.14
CA GLU A 303 16.15 -11.40 13.72
C GLU A 303 16.54 -11.75 12.28
N ILE A 304 15.54 -11.93 11.39
CA ILE A 304 15.76 -12.22 9.96
C ILE A 304 16.02 -10.90 9.22
N MET A 305 17.20 -10.36 9.47
CA MET A 305 17.60 -9.06 8.91
C MET A 305 19.07 -9.06 8.49
N ALA A 306 19.39 -8.33 7.45
CA ALA A 306 20.74 -8.19 6.87
C ALA A 306 21.81 -7.72 7.89
N GLY A 307 21.40 -6.97 8.91
CA GLY A 307 22.24 -6.56 10.04
C GLY A 307 22.66 -7.69 10.98
N ASN A 308 22.04 -8.86 10.87
CA ASN A 308 22.46 -10.08 11.56
C ASN A 308 23.53 -10.80 10.73
N ARG A 309 24.63 -11.21 11.39
CA ARG A 309 25.72 -11.92 10.73
C ARG A 309 25.30 -13.19 10.00
N ASP A 310 24.28 -13.89 10.52
CA ASP A 310 23.79 -15.14 9.97
C ASP A 310 23.09 -14.96 8.60
N TRP A 311 22.76 -13.72 8.24
CA TRP A 311 22.04 -13.37 7.01
C TRP A 311 22.80 -12.36 6.12
N CYS A 312 24.06 -12.05 6.47
CA CYS A 312 25.00 -11.30 5.67
C CYS A 312 26.11 -12.25 5.19
N LEU A 313 25.85 -12.96 4.09
CA LEU A 313 26.63 -14.12 3.66
C LEU A 313 27.15 -13.95 2.24
N SER A 314 28.32 -14.59 1.95
CA SER A 314 28.78 -14.72 0.58
C SER A 314 27.87 -15.67 -0.24
N ALA A 315 27.99 -15.62 -1.56
CA ALA A 315 27.24 -16.47 -2.46
C ALA A 315 27.47 -17.98 -2.15
N ASP A 316 28.69 -18.37 -1.83
CA ASP A 316 29.00 -19.75 -1.47
C ASP A 316 28.46 -20.14 -0.09
N GLU A 317 28.51 -19.25 0.88
CA GLU A 317 27.90 -19.48 2.18
C GLU A 317 26.38 -19.63 2.07
N TRP A 318 25.70 -18.83 1.21
CA TRP A 318 24.29 -19.01 0.92
C TRP A 318 23.97 -20.36 0.28
N ARG A 319 24.77 -20.77 -0.73
CA ARG A 319 24.64 -22.10 -1.35
C ARG A 319 24.80 -23.21 -0.31
N ALA A 320 25.85 -23.12 0.52
CA ALA A 320 26.08 -24.11 1.59
C ALA A 320 24.94 -24.17 2.60
N LYS A 321 24.42 -23.02 3.03
CA LYS A 321 23.30 -22.91 3.97
C LYS A 321 22.01 -23.50 3.37
N PHE A 322 21.65 -23.14 2.15
CA PHE A 322 20.47 -23.71 1.47
C PHE A 322 20.62 -25.20 1.21
N ALA A 323 21.81 -25.66 0.81
CA ALA A 323 22.09 -27.07 0.63
C ALA A 323 21.93 -27.85 1.95
N SER A 324 22.30 -27.27 3.10
CA SER A 324 22.11 -27.92 4.40
C SER A 324 20.63 -28.11 4.73
N TRP A 325 19.77 -27.09 4.52
CA TRP A 325 18.32 -27.18 4.74
C TRP A 325 17.65 -28.20 3.83
N ILE A 326 18.12 -28.30 2.57
CA ILE A 326 17.57 -29.25 1.60
C ILE A 326 17.97 -30.67 1.91
N ARG A 327 19.22 -30.90 2.36
CA ARG A 327 19.73 -32.25 2.72
C ARG A 327 19.14 -32.75 4.02
N GLU A 328 18.99 -31.88 5.01
CA GLU A 328 18.49 -32.18 6.35
C GLU A 328 17.26 -31.31 6.67
N PRO A 329 16.08 -31.65 6.15
CA PRO A 329 14.88 -30.81 6.29
C PRO A 329 14.25 -30.96 7.68
N THR A 330 14.94 -30.50 8.71
CA THR A 330 14.40 -30.37 10.07
C THR A 330 13.26 -29.34 10.10
N PRO A 331 12.41 -29.33 11.15
CA PRO A 331 11.37 -28.30 11.28
C PRO A 331 11.90 -26.87 11.17
N GLN A 332 13.06 -26.57 11.74
CA GLN A 332 13.72 -25.26 11.64
C GLN A 332 14.21 -24.98 10.21
N ALA A 333 14.78 -25.98 9.53
CA ALA A 333 15.22 -25.84 8.14
C ALA A 333 14.03 -25.55 7.20
N LEU A 334 12.90 -26.22 7.41
CA LEU A 334 11.67 -25.99 6.65
C LEU A 334 11.08 -24.61 6.93
N LEU A 335 11.08 -24.15 8.19
CA LEU A 335 10.67 -22.79 8.55
C LEU A 335 11.54 -21.76 7.83
N ASN A 336 12.86 -21.92 7.88
CA ASN A 336 13.79 -21.04 7.18
C ASN A 336 13.56 -21.08 5.65
N ALA A 337 13.40 -22.26 5.06
CA ALA A 337 13.11 -22.41 3.63
C ALA A 337 11.84 -21.65 3.22
N ASN A 338 10.81 -21.64 4.06
CA ASN A 338 9.56 -20.90 3.80
C ASN A 338 9.74 -19.38 3.75
N ILE A 339 10.75 -18.85 4.45
CA ILE A 339 11.04 -17.41 4.46
C ILE A 339 12.06 -17.07 3.37
N PHE A 340 13.19 -17.78 3.35
CA PHE A 340 14.34 -17.43 2.54
C PHE A 340 14.22 -17.85 1.07
N PHE A 341 13.43 -18.84 0.70
CA PHE A 341 13.29 -19.26 -0.69
C PHE A 341 12.40 -18.32 -1.52
N ASP A 342 11.74 -17.38 -0.86
CA ASP A 342 11.00 -16.29 -1.53
C ASP A 342 11.83 -15.00 -1.68
N PHE A 343 13.18 -15.11 -1.72
CA PHE A 343 14.03 -13.94 -1.87
C PHE A 343 13.92 -13.30 -3.26
N ARG A 344 14.12 -12.00 -3.34
CA ARG A 344 14.35 -11.25 -4.59
C ARG A 344 15.39 -10.16 -4.39
N PRO A 345 16.13 -9.78 -5.46
CA PRO A 345 17.01 -8.62 -5.39
C PRO A 345 16.19 -7.34 -5.23
N LEU A 346 16.65 -6.43 -4.38
CA LEU A 346 16.07 -5.11 -4.23
C LEU A 346 17.09 -4.02 -4.57
N VAL A 347 18.28 -4.02 -3.97
CA VAL A 347 19.34 -3.02 -4.20
C VAL A 347 20.69 -3.70 -4.38
N GLY A 348 21.52 -3.18 -5.27
CA GLY A 348 22.85 -3.73 -5.57
C GLY A 348 22.90 -4.61 -6.82
N ASN A 349 23.84 -5.55 -6.88
CA ASN A 349 23.99 -6.44 -8.03
C ASN A 349 22.97 -7.58 -8.00
N GLY A 350 21.86 -7.41 -8.73
CA GLY A 350 20.79 -8.41 -8.83
C GLY A 350 21.23 -9.76 -9.42
N ALA A 351 22.30 -9.79 -10.24
CA ALA A 351 22.80 -11.02 -10.84
C ALA A 351 23.22 -12.08 -9.80
N LEU A 352 23.69 -11.64 -8.62
CA LEU A 352 24.03 -12.54 -7.51
C LEU A 352 22.80 -13.31 -7.00
N ALA A 353 21.68 -12.60 -6.84
CA ALA A 353 20.42 -13.21 -6.43
C ALA A 353 19.86 -14.14 -7.52
N GLU A 354 19.93 -13.75 -8.78
CA GLU A 354 19.49 -14.57 -9.91
C GLU A 354 20.30 -15.86 -10.02
N ALA A 355 21.63 -15.79 -9.87
CA ALA A 355 22.50 -16.96 -9.85
C ALA A 355 22.18 -17.91 -8.70
N LEU A 356 21.95 -17.37 -7.47
CA LEU A 356 21.53 -18.16 -6.32
C LEU A 356 20.16 -18.80 -6.57
N ARG A 357 19.21 -18.09 -7.20
CA ARG A 357 17.89 -18.61 -7.58
C ARG A 357 17.99 -19.77 -8.55
N ALA A 358 18.74 -19.61 -9.63
CA ALA A 358 18.94 -20.64 -10.65
C ALA A 358 19.54 -21.91 -10.03
N TRP A 359 20.56 -21.76 -9.18
CA TRP A 359 21.17 -22.86 -8.46
C TRP A 359 20.17 -23.54 -7.50
N LEU A 360 19.40 -22.78 -6.71
CA LEU A 360 18.38 -23.31 -5.79
C LEU A 360 17.34 -24.16 -6.52
N LEU A 361 16.82 -23.65 -7.64
CA LEU A 361 15.83 -24.39 -8.45
C LEU A 361 16.42 -25.69 -9.00
N GLY A 362 17.68 -25.68 -9.44
CA GLY A 362 18.36 -26.89 -9.92
C GLY A 362 18.39 -27.99 -8.87
N ILE A 363 18.85 -27.69 -7.64
CA ILE A 363 18.98 -28.70 -6.59
C ILE A 363 17.64 -29.15 -5.98
N THR A 364 16.61 -28.27 -5.96
CA THR A 364 15.31 -28.62 -5.39
C THR A 364 14.50 -29.52 -6.31
N GLN A 365 14.55 -29.29 -7.64
CA GLN A 365 13.84 -30.13 -8.61
C GLN A 365 14.28 -31.61 -8.54
N GLU A 366 15.52 -31.88 -8.22
CA GLU A 366 16.08 -33.23 -8.12
C GLU A 366 15.83 -33.86 -6.74
N ASN A 367 15.52 -33.09 -5.72
CA ASN A 367 15.37 -33.58 -4.35
C ASN A 367 13.90 -33.85 -3.96
N ARG A 368 13.38 -34.99 -4.40
CA ARG A 368 12.00 -35.43 -4.08
C ARG A 368 11.74 -35.58 -2.58
N PHE A 369 12.75 -35.93 -1.79
CA PHE A 369 12.59 -36.05 -0.34
C PHE A 369 12.31 -34.70 0.30
N PHE A 370 13.11 -33.68 -0.01
CA PHE A 370 12.90 -32.33 0.48
C PHE A 370 11.52 -31.80 0.07
N LEU A 371 11.11 -31.96 -1.19
CA LEU A 371 9.80 -31.52 -1.66
C LEU A 371 8.65 -32.22 -0.90
N ARG A 372 8.77 -33.50 -0.59
CA ARG A 372 7.78 -34.21 0.26
C ARG A 372 7.72 -33.62 1.67
N MET A 373 8.86 -33.28 2.26
CA MET A 373 8.91 -32.64 3.57
C MET A 373 8.28 -31.25 3.57
N MET A 374 8.49 -30.48 2.50
CA MET A 374 7.81 -29.18 2.30
C MET A 374 6.28 -29.35 2.22
N VAL A 375 5.80 -30.34 1.45
CA VAL A 375 4.35 -30.66 1.39
C VAL A 375 3.82 -31.07 2.77
N ALA A 376 4.52 -31.98 3.47
CA ALA A 376 4.10 -32.41 4.81
C ALA A 376 4.04 -31.25 5.81
N ASN A 377 4.99 -30.32 5.73
CA ASN A 377 4.99 -29.11 6.54
C ASN A 377 3.83 -28.17 6.19
N ALA A 378 3.55 -27.98 4.90
CA ALA A 378 2.43 -27.14 4.45
C ALA A 378 1.07 -27.69 4.90
N LEU A 379 0.90 -29.02 4.91
CA LEU A 379 -0.32 -29.71 5.34
C LEU A 379 -0.55 -29.70 6.86
N GLN A 380 0.42 -29.25 7.68
CA GLN A 380 0.21 -29.05 9.11
C GLN A 380 -0.69 -27.86 9.42
N ALA A 381 -0.74 -26.87 8.53
CA ALA A 381 -1.66 -25.77 8.64
C ALA A 381 -3.04 -26.22 8.15
N GLU A 382 -4.00 -26.28 9.06
CA GLU A 382 -5.39 -26.63 8.72
C GLU A 382 -6.21 -25.36 8.45
N PRO A 383 -7.11 -25.39 7.44
CA PRO A 383 -8.07 -24.29 7.28
C PRO A 383 -8.91 -24.13 8.56
N PRO A 384 -9.36 -22.92 8.92
CA PRO A 384 -10.08 -22.68 10.16
C PRO A 384 -11.55 -23.12 10.06
N LEU A 385 -11.77 -24.35 9.61
CA LEU A 385 -13.08 -24.95 9.38
C LEU A 385 -13.36 -26.05 10.41
N GLY A 386 -14.46 -25.93 11.12
CA GLY A 386 -14.96 -26.95 12.03
C GLY A 386 -15.80 -28.02 11.31
N VAL A 387 -16.21 -29.06 12.05
CA VAL A 387 -16.89 -30.26 11.52
C VAL A 387 -18.25 -29.94 10.86
N ILE A 388 -18.92 -28.84 11.22
CA ILE A 388 -20.26 -28.46 10.72
C ILE A 388 -20.21 -27.04 10.09
N ARG A 389 -19.26 -26.79 9.17
CA ARG A 389 -19.15 -25.49 8.47
C ARG A 389 -19.04 -24.25 9.38
N ALA A 390 -18.78 -24.43 10.66
CA ALA A 390 -18.47 -23.34 11.57
C ALA A 390 -16.99 -22.99 11.45
N PHE A 391 -16.63 -21.73 11.57
CA PHE A 391 -15.24 -21.35 11.68
C PHE A 391 -14.69 -21.76 13.04
N LYS A 392 -13.46 -22.26 13.08
CA LYS A 392 -12.68 -22.37 14.32
C LYS A 392 -12.24 -20.96 14.71
N ILE A 393 -12.74 -20.49 15.83
CA ILE A 393 -12.43 -19.17 16.38
C ILE A 393 -11.27 -19.34 17.37
N ASP A 394 -10.35 -18.37 17.37
CA ASP A 394 -9.25 -18.35 18.33
C ASP A 394 -9.79 -18.17 19.76
N GLU A 395 -9.28 -19.00 20.68
CA GLU A 395 -9.64 -18.97 22.12
C GLU A 395 -8.58 -18.25 22.98
N GLY A 396 -7.46 -17.79 22.36
CA GLY A 396 -6.31 -17.17 23.03
C GLY A 396 -6.43 -15.65 23.21
N GLU A 397 -5.30 -14.96 23.03
CA GLU A 397 -5.17 -13.50 23.18
C GLU A 397 -6.09 -12.72 22.24
N HIS A 398 -6.45 -13.32 21.11
CA HIS A 398 -7.36 -12.77 20.10
C HIS A 398 -8.70 -13.53 20.06
N ALA A 399 -9.25 -13.88 21.21
CA ALA A 399 -10.51 -14.62 21.30
C ALA A 399 -11.63 -13.98 20.47
N GLY A 400 -12.35 -14.78 19.71
CA GLY A 400 -13.42 -14.32 18.84
C GLY A 400 -12.98 -13.94 17.42
N THR A 401 -11.70 -14.07 17.09
CA THR A 401 -11.14 -13.79 15.74
C THR A 401 -10.70 -15.06 15.03
N ILE A 402 -10.34 -14.93 13.75
CA ILE A 402 -9.76 -16.00 12.93
C ILE A 402 -8.40 -15.51 12.43
N ASP A 403 -7.34 -16.29 12.64
CA ASP A 403 -6.04 -15.99 12.06
C ASP A 403 -6.02 -16.34 10.56
N LEU A 404 -6.37 -15.35 9.73
CA LEU A 404 -6.37 -15.49 8.28
C LEU A 404 -4.96 -15.61 7.69
N LYS A 405 -3.92 -15.16 8.41
CA LYS A 405 -2.52 -15.29 7.96
C LYS A 405 -2.07 -16.75 8.06
N THR A 406 -2.20 -17.37 9.22
CA THR A 406 -1.71 -18.72 9.47
C THR A 406 -2.61 -19.80 8.87
N HIS A 407 -3.93 -19.64 8.99
CA HIS A 407 -4.91 -20.63 8.57
C HIS A 407 -5.57 -20.33 7.21
N GLY A 408 -5.22 -19.20 6.59
CA GLY A 408 -5.74 -18.77 5.29
C GLY A 408 -4.62 -18.62 4.26
N THR A 409 -4.03 -17.43 4.17
CA THR A 409 -3.06 -17.08 3.09
C THR A 409 -1.83 -17.96 3.06
N ARG A 410 -1.32 -18.43 4.22
CA ARG A 410 -0.14 -19.28 4.33
C ARG A 410 -0.31 -20.59 3.54
N LEU A 411 -1.49 -21.19 3.53
CA LEU A 411 -1.76 -22.43 2.80
C LEU A 411 -1.47 -22.28 1.30
N PHE A 412 -1.91 -21.17 0.71
CA PHE A 412 -1.68 -20.86 -0.71
C PHE A 412 -0.20 -20.59 -0.98
N VAL A 413 0.44 -19.80 -0.12
CA VAL A 413 1.86 -19.44 -0.23
C VAL A 413 2.74 -20.67 -0.18
N ASP A 414 2.55 -21.56 0.79
CA ASP A 414 3.38 -22.75 0.99
C ASP A 414 3.17 -23.77 -0.14
N ALA A 415 1.91 -23.98 -0.57
CA ALA A 415 1.59 -24.87 -1.69
C ALA A 415 2.24 -24.38 -2.98
N THR A 416 2.04 -23.08 -3.34
CA THR A 416 2.57 -22.54 -4.59
C THR A 416 4.08 -22.42 -4.61
N ARG A 417 4.73 -22.18 -3.45
CA ARG A 417 6.19 -22.27 -3.31
C ARG A 417 6.68 -23.67 -3.61
N THR A 418 6.03 -24.68 -3.03
CA THR A 418 6.41 -26.07 -3.26
C THR A 418 6.27 -26.47 -4.73
N PHE A 419 5.18 -26.08 -5.39
CA PHE A 419 5.03 -26.30 -6.84
C PHE A 419 6.08 -25.52 -7.64
N ALA A 420 6.38 -24.29 -7.29
CA ALA A 420 7.41 -23.50 -7.97
C ALA A 420 8.78 -24.16 -7.90
N LEU A 421 9.19 -24.64 -6.72
CA LEU A 421 10.44 -25.36 -6.54
C LEU A 421 10.47 -26.68 -7.34
N ALA A 422 9.38 -27.45 -7.30
CA ALA A 422 9.29 -28.72 -8.01
C ALA A 422 9.31 -28.57 -9.53
N LEU A 423 8.73 -27.48 -10.04
CA LEU A 423 8.62 -27.19 -11.46
C LEU A 423 9.72 -26.25 -12.01
N GLY A 424 10.64 -25.78 -11.18
CA GLY A 424 11.68 -24.84 -11.60
C GLY A 424 11.14 -23.48 -12.00
N ILE A 425 10.12 -22.96 -11.29
CA ILE A 425 9.52 -21.63 -11.54
C ILE A 425 10.26 -20.61 -10.69
N ALA A 426 10.91 -19.65 -11.33
CA ALA A 426 11.70 -18.61 -10.67
C ALA A 426 10.86 -17.49 -10.03
N GLU A 427 9.59 -17.37 -10.41
CA GLU A 427 8.67 -16.36 -9.88
C GLU A 427 8.48 -16.53 -8.37
N THR A 428 8.34 -15.41 -7.65
CA THR A 428 8.12 -15.42 -6.19
C THR A 428 6.67 -15.12 -5.81
N ASN A 429 5.97 -14.29 -6.58
CA ASN A 429 4.59 -13.91 -6.28
C ASN A 429 3.64 -15.12 -6.33
N THR A 430 2.81 -15.26 -5.31
CA THR A 430 1.94 -16.42 -5.11
C THR A 430 0.95 -16.62 -6.26
N THR A 431 0.24 -15.57 -6.68
CA THR A 431 -0.74 -15.64 -7.77
C THR A 431 -0.06 -15.97 -9.11
N GLN A 432 1.10 -15.38 -9.39
CA GLN A 432 1.84 -15.68 -10.61
C GLN A 432 2.40 -17.10 -10.60
N ARG A 433 2.89 -17.59 -9.46
CA ARG A 433 3.28 -19.01 -9.29
C ARG A 433 2.12 -19.95 -9.58
N MET A 434 0.91 -19.65 -9.06
CA MET A 434 -0.30 -20.46 -9.35
C MET A 434 -0.54 -20.56 -10.85
N ARG A 435 -0.57 -19.43 -11.55
CA ARG A 435 -0.81 -19.38 -13.01
C ARG A 435 0.28 -20.12 -13.80
N LEU A 436 1.55 -19.93 -13.46
CA LEU A 436 2.67 -20.60 -14.11
C LEU A 436 2.68 -22.11 -13.85
N ALA A 437 2.43 -22.55 -12.62
CA ALA A 437 2.34 -23.94 -12.27
C ALA A 437 1.18 -24.65 -12.99
N ALA A 438 0.01 -23.99 -13.03
CA ALA A 438 -1.16 -24.51 -13.73
C ALA A 438 -0.90 -24.74 -15.21
N ARG A 439 -0.25 -23.82 -15.90
CA ARG A 439 0.14 -23.97 -17.32
C ARG A 439 1.06 -25.18 -17.52
N ARG A 440 2.05 -25.38 -16.62
CA ARG A 440 2.97 -26.54 -16.72
C ARG A 440 2.32 -27.87 -16.41
N LEU A 441 1.27 -27.85 -15.56
CA LEU A 441 0.53 -29.06 -15.15
C LEU A 441 -0.74 -29.29 -15.97
N ASN A 442 -1.04 -28.45 -16.97
CA ASN A 442 -2.25 -28.47 -17.78
C ASN A 442 -3.54 -28.44 -16.94
N ILE A 443 -3.55 -27.65 -15.87
CA ILE A 443 -4.75 -27.41 -15.05
C ILE A 443 -5.60 -26.35 -15.75
N GLU A 444 -6.92 -26.55 -15.76
CA GLU A 444 -7.84 -25.62 -16.38
C GLU A 444 -7.78 -24.22 -15.71
N GLU A 445 -7.70 -23.19 -16.54
CA GLU A 445 -7.53 -21.79 -16.14
C GLU A 445 -8.62 -21.33 -15.14
N ARG A 446 -9.87 -21.74 -15.34
CA ARG A 446 -10.99 -21.39 -14.44
C ARG A 446 -10.76 -21.83 -12.98
N HIS A 447 -10.15 -22.98 -12.75
CA HIS A 447 -9.87 -23.49 -11.40
C HIS A 447 -8.75 -22.67 -10.72
N ILE A 448 -7.78 -22.26 -11.51
CA ILE A 448 -6.67 -21.45 -11.00
C ILE A 448 -7.09 -20.03 -10.71
N GLU A 449 -7.88 -19.39 -11.59
CA GLU A 449 -8.38 -18.04 -11.30
C GLU A 449 -9.30 -18.03 -10.06
N ALA A 450 -10.17 -19.03 -9.87
CA ALA A 450 -10.97 -19.14 -8.65
C ALA A 450 -10.10 -19.32 -7.38
N THR A 451 -8.99 -20.06 -7.50
CA THR A 451 -8.02 -20.24 -6.39
C THR A 451 -7.26 -18.94 -6.11
N ALA A 452 -6.82 -18.23 -7.16
CA ALA A 452 -6.15 -16.94 -7.05
C ALA A 452 -7.07 -15.87 -6.43
N GLU A 453 -8.33 -15.80 -6.84
CA GLU A 453 -9.33 -14.90 -6.26
C GLU A 453 -9.60 -15.22 -4.78
N SER A 454 -9.64 -16.52 -4.41
CA SER A 454 -9.77 -16.93 -3.01
C SER A 454 -8.59 -16.48 -2.16
N PHE A 455 -7.37 -16.59 -2.68
CA PHE A 455 -6.18 -16.07 -2.02
C PHE A 455 -6.22 -14.54 -1.85
N GLN A 456 -6.60 -13.82 -2.90
CA GLN A 456 -6.73 -12.36 -2.86
C GLN A 456 -7.82 -11.89 -1.88
N PHE A 457 -8.88 -12.65 -1.73
CA PHE A 457 -9.94 -12.34 -0.76
C PHE A 457 -9.45 -12.48 0.70
N LEU A 458 -8.49 -13.38 0.95
CA LEU A 458 -7.92 -13.59 2.28
C LEU A 458 -6.78 -12.62 2.63
N GLN A 459 -6.20 -11.93 1.64
CA GLN A 459 -5.19 -10.88 1.82
C GLN A 459 -5.82 -9.57 2.30
#